data_ec2a2e52cb8579802fc38b1b43b9ba01
#
_entry.id   ec2a2e52cb8579802fc38b1b43b9ba01
#
_cell.length_a   1.000
_cell.length_b   1.000
_cell.length_c   1.000
_cell.angle_alpha   90.00
_cell.angle_beta   90.00
_cell.angle_gamma   90.00
#
_symmetry.space_group_name_H-M   'P 1'
#
loop_
_entity.id
_entity.type
_entity.pdbx_description
1 polymer ?
#
loop_
_entity_poly.entity_id
_entity_poly.type
_entity_poly.pdbx_seq_one_letter_code
_entity_poly.pdbx_strand_id
1 'polypeptide(L)'
;MGNSQGSSSSASSARFVTASRAFSKQALDDLRARFASLAERSGTQGRAISRPVFLEYFGVRGALGDRLFQLVAKDGGEEDGVTFEGLIICKATYERGTRDEADEFIFQLCDVMGDGALTRSDLESVLASIHETIFENNKEAGEGSNKRTSEAFLNSAVFSTNAEGVSEKSMSLSDFRNWCTVMPSLRKFLGSLLMPPDSGRAGFQVPLLHYPENISSELLLLNKEYAWHIGGGFSQHDVQEWRLLYHSSLHGQSFSTFLGNVTNGDAQTVLIIKDAEGSIYGAYASQPWERHSDFYGDMKTFLFKLYPEASIFRPTGANKNLQWCATNFTSENIPNGIGFGGKPHHFGLFLSAGFDQGHSFTSSTFTGPPLSNTNRFRPEVIECWGIQVKGSLDEKTELVKGTVLERFKEDRNMLKLIGMASASD
;
A
#
# COMPACT_ATOMS: atom_id res chain seq x y z
N MET A 1 11.39 -54.92 8.96
CA MET A 1 11.48 -53.90 7.92
C MET A 1 10.13 -53.86 7.23
N GLY A 2 9.36 -52.83 7.44
CA GLY A 2 8.06 -52.75 6.80
C GLY A 2 7.27 -51.53 7.21
N ASN A 3 6.83 -50.74 6.23
CA ASN A 3 5.72 -49.79 6.22
C ASN A 3 5.90 -48.41 6.94
N SER A 4 6.70 -47.54 6.38
CA SER A 4 6.55 -46.10 6.60
C SER A 4 6.08 -45.33 5.35
N GLN A 5 5.94 -45.95 4.18
CA GLN A 5 5.47 -45.26 2.96
C GLN A 5 3.95 -45.21 2.76
N GLY A 6 3.16 -45.99 3.53
CA GLY A 6 1.69 -46.03 3.38
C GLY A 6 0.92 -44.94 4.09
N SER A 7 1.51 -44.24 5.07
CA SER A 7 0.78 -43.25 5.88
C SER A 7 0.80 -41.82 5.28
N SER A 8 1.81 -41.46 4.51
CA SER A 8 1.91 -40.10 3.90
C SER A 8 0.97 -39.93 2.71
N SER A 9 0.79 -40.93 1.86
CA SER A 9 -0.09 -40.86 0.68
C SER A 9 -1.58 -40.82 1.06
N SER A 10 -1.98 -41.51 2.12
CA SER A 10 -3.39 -41.47 2.60
C SER A 10 -3.74 -40.11 3.24
N ALA A 11 -2.81 -39.50 3.94
CA ALA A 11 -3.01 -38.18 4.57
C ALA A 11 -3.08 -37.05 3.53
N SER A 12 -2.22 -37.06 2.51
CA SER A 12 -2.26 -36.11 1.39
C SER A 12 -3.58 -36.21 0.61
N SER A 13 -4.05 -37.42 0.32
CA SER A 13 -5.33 -37.63 -0.37
C SER A 13 -6.54 -37.13 0.43
N ALA A 14 -6.54 -37.29 1.77
CA ALA A 14 -7.61 -36.75 2.62
C ALA A 14 -7.61 -35.20 2.66
N ARG A 15 -6.42 -34.57 2.74
CA ARG A 15 -6.25 -33.11 2.65
C ARG A 15 -6.72 -32.57 1.31
N PHE A 16 -6.36 -33.21 0.20
CA PHE A 16 -6.81 -32.84 -1.14
C PHE A 16 -8.32 -32.88 -1.29
N VAL A 17 -8.98 -33.96 -0.82
CA VAL A 17 -10.45 -34.07 -0.85
C VAL A 17 -11.11 -32.92 -0.09
N THR A 18 -10.58 -32.56 1.08
CA THR A 18 -11.08 -31.45 1.87
C THR A 18 -10.85 -30.12 1.16
N ALA A 19 -9.66 -29.87 0.66
CA ALA A 19 -9.27 -28.66 -0.07
C ALA A 19 -10.11 -28.44 -1.35
N SER A 20 -10.38 -29.53 -2.08
CA SER A 20 -11.19 -29.49 -3.31
C SER A 20 -12.62 -28.98 -3.08
N ARG A 21 -13.19 -29.21 -1.88
CA ARG A 21 -14.52 -28.74 -1.53
C ARG A 21 -14.64 -27.21 -1.40
N ALA A 22 -13.51 -26.52 -1.27
CA ALA A 22 -13.47 -25.06 -1.22
C ALA A 22 -13.70 -24.39 -2.59
N PHE A 23 -13.67 -25.18 -3.67
CA PHE A 23 -13.83 -24.69 -5.04
C PHE A 23 -15.10 -25.24 -5.68
N SER A 24 -15.70 -24.49 -6.60
CA SER A 24 -16.75 -25.01 -7.46
C SER A 24 -16.18 -26.04 -8.46
N LYS A 25 -17.02 -26.93 -9.00
CA LYS A 25 -16.61 -27.89 -10.01
C LYS A 25 -15.96 -27.21 -11.21
N GLN A 26 -16.59 -26.14 -11.71
CA GLN A 26 -16.04 -25.36 -12.82
C GLN A 26 -14.66 -24.79 -12.51
N ALA A 27 -14.47 -24.20 -11.33
CA ALA A 27 -13.17 -23.67 -10.90
C ALA A 27 -12.09 -24.76 -10.81
N LEU A 28 -12.45 -25.96 -10.34
CA LEU A 28 -11.50 -27.10 -10.31
C LEU A 28 -11.15 -27.59 -11.71
N ASP A 29 -12.12 -27.64 -12.63
CA ASP A 29 -11.88 -28.05 -14.01
C ASP A 29 -10.99 -27.03 -14.73
N ASP A 30 -11.21 -25.72 -14.53
CA ASP A 30 -10.36 -24.64 -15.05
C ASP A 30 -8.94 -24.70 -14.49
N LEU A 31 -8.78 -24.93 -13.17
CA LEU A 31 -7.48 -25.11 -12.53
C LEU A 31 -6.76 -26.33 -13.05
N ARG A 32 -7.48 -27.43 -13.30
CA ARG A 32 -6.90 -28.67 -13.86
C ARG A 32 -6.42 -28.47 -15.28
N ALA A 33 -7.19 -27.77 -16.12
CA ALA A 33 -6.79 -27.47 -17.48
C ALA A 33 -5.52 -26.59 -17.52
N ARG A 34 -5.46 -25.54 -16.66
CA ARG A 34 -4.27 -24.69 -16.52
C ARG A 34 -3.06 -25.48 -16.01
N PHE A 35 -3.25 -26.32 -15.00
CA PHE A 35 -2.19 -27.18 -14.47
C PHE A 35 -1.64 -28.11 -15.56
N ALA A 36 -2.50 -28.79 -16.31
CA ALA A 36 -2.09 -29.70 -17.39
C ALA A 36 -1.22 -28.97 -18.42
N SER A 37 -1.60 -27.80 -18.87
CA SER A 37 -0.82 -26.97 -19.80
C SER A 37 0.57 -26.60 -19.25
N LEU A 38 0.67 -26.24 -17.96
CA LEU A 38 1.95 -25.90 -17.31
C LEU A 38 2.83 -27.13 -17.09
N ALA A 39 2.23 -28.27 -16.75
CA ALA A 39 2.95 -29.54 -16.57
C ALA A 39 3.48 -30.10 -17.91
N GLU A 40 2.75 -29.93 -19.03
CA GLU A 40 3.27 -30.22 -20.38
C GLU A 40 4.50 -29.35 -20.69
N ARG A 41 4.46 -28.06 -20.45
CA ARG A 41 5.61 -27.16 -20.64
C ARG A 41 6.81 -27.54 -19.78
N SER A 42 6.56 -28.19 -18.65
CA SER A 42 7.59 -28.66 -17.71
C SER A 42 8.32 -29.93 -18.14
N GLY A 43 7.85 -30.61 -19.18
CA GLY A 43 8.46 -31.87 -19.63
C GLY A 43 8.29 -33.07 -18.68
N THR A 44 7.38 -32.98 -17.71
CA THR A 44 7.16 -33.99 -16.65
C THR A 44 6.12 -35.03 -17.00
N GLN A 45 5.76 -35.15 -18.27
CA GLN A 45 4.67 -36.02 -18.75
C GLN A 45 3.31 -35.68 -18.10
N GLY A 46 3.06 -34.41 -17.80
CA GLY A 46 1.82 -33.93 -17.23
C GLY A 46 1.65 -34.17 -15.72
N ARG A 47 2.68 -34.65 -15.00
CA ARG A 47 2.58 -35.05 -13.59
C ARG A 47 2.83 -33.90 -12.63
N ALA A 48 3.75 -33.00 -12.94
CA ALA A 48 4.16 -31.93 -12.07
C ALA A 48 4.59 -30.67 -12.85
N ILE A 49 4.49 -29.50 -12.24
CA ILE A 49 5.01 -28.23 -12.76
C ILE A 49 6.42 -28.06 -12.22
N SER A 50 7.41 -27.90 -13.12
CA SER A 50 8.79 -27.63 -12.76
C SER A 50 8.97 -26.22 -12.19
N ARG A 51 10.01 -26.01 -11.35
CA ARG A 51 10.31 -24.72 -10.74
C ARG A 51 10.40 -23.57 -11.77
N PRO A 52 11.12 -23.68 -12.91
CA PRO A 52 11.17 -22.57 -13.87
C PRO A 52 9.81 -22.18 -14.43
N VAL A 53 8.97 -23.17 -14.81
CA VAL A 53 7.63 -22.93 -15.35
C VAL A 53 6.70 -22.34 -14.29
N PHE A 54 6.80 -22.78 -13.04
CA PHE A 54 6.04 -22.25 -11.92
C PHE A 54 6.36 -20.77 -11.67
N LEU A 55 7.64 -20.43 -11.55
CA LEU A 55 8.10 -19.06 -11.30
C LEU A 55 7.75 -18.12 -12.46
N GLU A 56 7.91 -18.58 -13.70
CA GLU A 56 7.52 -17.83 -14.90
C GLU A 56 6.01 -17.55 -14.93
N TYR A 57 5.18 -18.57 -14.65
CA TYR A 57 3.72 -18.42 -14.67
C TYR A 57 3.21 -17.49 -13.59
N PHE A 58 3.64 -17.68 -12.33
CA PHE A 58 3.20 -16.81 -11.24
C PHE A 58 3.93 -15.47 -11.22
N GLY A 59 5.02 -15.31 -11.97
CA GLY A 59 5.77 -14.08 -12.10
C GLY A 59 6.32 -13.56 -10.77
N VAL A 60 6.72 -14.46 -9.86
CA VAL A 60 7.32 -14.13 -8.56
C VAL A 60 8.81 -14.44 -8.62
N ARG A 61 9.65 -13.44 -8.33
CA ARG A 61 11.10 -13.52 -8.45
C ARG A 61 11.80 -13.64 -7.09
N GLY A 62 13.09 -13.93 -7.13
CA GLY A 62 13.98 -13.97 -5.97
C GLY A 62 13.66 -15.08 -4.96
N ALA A 63 14.20 -14.95 -3.76
CA ALA A 63 14.06 -15.93 -2.69
C ALA A 63 12.61 -16.24 -2.30
N LEU A 64 11.72 -15.24 -2.38
CA LEU A 64 10.29 -15.41 -2.12
C LEU A 64 9.63 -16.34 -3.13
N GLY A 65 9.98 -16.23 -4.42
CA GLY A 65 9.49 -17.13 -5.45
C GLY A 65 9.92 -18.57 -5.21
N ASP A 66 11.19 -18.77 -4.85
CA ASP A 66 11.76 -20.08 -4.53
C ASP A 66 11.07 -20.71 -3.31
N ARG A 67 10.86 -19.91 -2.28
CA ARG A 67 10.16 -20.37 -1.08
C ARG A 67 8.70 -20.73 -1.35
N LEU A 68 8.02 -19.94 -2.17
CA LEU A 68 6.65 -20.25 -2.59
C LEU A 68 6.59 -21.59 -3.32
N PHE A 69 7.50 -21.83 -4.27
CA PHE A 69 7.59 -23.11 -4.97
C PHE A 69 7.80 -24.27 -4.00
N GLN A 70 8.77 -24.15 -3.08
CA GLN A 70 9.06 -25.18 -2.07
C GLN A 70 7.86 -25.55 -1.20
N LEU A 71 7.13 -24.53 -0.70
CA LEU A 71 5.94 -24.76 0.14
C LEU A 71 4.84 -25.49 -0.63
N VAL A 72 4.60 -25.11 -1.89
CA VAL A 72 3.57 -25.74 -2.73
C VAL A 72 3.97 -27.16 -3.14
N ALA A 73 5.24 -27.41 -3.45
CA ALA A 73 5.76 -28.73 -3.80
C ALA A 73 5.71 -29.70 -2.62
N LYS A 74 6.07 -29.25 -1.42
CA LYS A 74 6.05 -30.04 -0.18
C LYS A 74 4.67 -30.62 0.13
N ASP A 75 3.60 -29.86 -0.06
CA ASP A 75 2.23 -30.32 0.17
C ASP A 75 1.76 -31.37 -0.84
N GLY A 76 2.41 -31.47 -2.01
CA GLY A 76 2.17 -32.52 -3.02
C GLY A 76 2.95 -33.79 -2.83
N GLY A 77 3.91 -33.82 -1.89
CA GLY A 77 4.74 -35.02 -1.60
C GLY A 77 5.85 -35.33 -2.63
N GLU A 78 6.10 -34.45 -3.60
CA GLU A 78 7.20 -34.54 -4.56
C GLU A 78 8.17 -33.37 -4.35
N GLU A 79 9.47 -33.67 -4.17
CA GLU A 79 10.49 -32.62 -3.95
C GLU A 79 10.85 -31.86 -5.24
N ASP A 80 10.67 -32.50 -6.41
CA ASP A 80 11.15 -32.01 -7.71
C ASP A 80 10.10 -31.23 -8.52
N GLY A 81 8.86 -31.10 -8.04
CA GLY A 81 7.82 -30.40 -8.78
C GLY A 81 6.51 -30.23 -8.04
N VAL A 82 5.73 -29.27 -8.48
CA VAL A 82 4.39 -28.98 -7.92
C VAL A 82 3.38 -29.91 -8.58
N THR A 83 2.74 -30.75 -7.78
CA THR A 83 1.62 -31.60 -8.22
C THR A 83 0.30 -30.83 -8.20
N PHE A 84 -0.72 -31.33 -8.92
CA PHE A 84 -2.05 -30.75 -8.89
C PHE A 84 -2.64 -30.74 -7.47
N GLU A 85 -2.42 -31.83 -6.72
CA GLU A 85 -2.89 -31.97 -5.35
C GLU A 85 -2.26 -30.92 -4.43
N GLY A 86 -0.93 -30.75 -4.47
CA GLY A 86 -0.21 -29.74 -3.71
C GLY A 86 -0.68 -28.31 -4.03
N LEU A 87 -0.85 -28.01 -5.32
CA LEU A 87 -1.37 -26.70 -5.75
C LEU A 87 -2.77 -26.42 -5.18
N ILE A 88 -3.70 -27.40 -5.22
CA ILE A 88 -5.06 -27.22 -4.71
C ILE A 88 -5.08 -27.10 -3.18
N ILE A 89 -4.27 -27.87 -2.46
CA ILE A 89 -4.16 -27.80 -1.00
C ILE A 89 -3.68 -26.40 -0.60
N CYS A 90 -2.59 -25.91 -1.20
CA CYS A 90 -2.06 -24.57 -0.91
C CYS A 90 -3.05 -23.46 -1.29
N LYS A 91 -3.65 -23.53 -2.47
CA LYS A 91 -4.66 -22.53 -2.88
C LYS A 91 -5.87 -22.52 -1.96
N ALA A 92 -6.35 -23.65 -1.50
CA ALA A 92 -7.47 -23.73 -0.57
C ALA A 92 -7.14 -23.03 0.76
N THR A 93 -6.00 -23.32 1.36
CA THR A 93 -5.53 -22.68 2.58
C THR A 93 -5.33 -21.16 2.40
N TYR A 94 -4.66 -20.79 1.33
CA TYR A 94 -4.22 -19.42 1.06
C TYR A 94 -5.35 -18.49 0.62
N GLU A 95 -6.27 -18.93 -0.26
CA GLU A 95 -7.32 -18.09 -0.84
C GLU A 95 -8.70 -18.29 -0.20
N ARG A 96 -8.94 -19.44 0.44
CA ARG A 96 -10.26 -19.86 0.95
C ARG A 96 -10.25 -20.24 2.41
N GLY A 97 -9.08 -20.38 3.01
CA GLY A 97 -8.92 -20.65 4.44
C GLY A 97 -9.35 -19.48 5.30
N THR A 98 -9.35 -19.70 6.59
CA THR A 98 -9.55 -18.65 7.59
C THR A 98 -8.42 -17.60 7.48
N ARG A 99 -8.66 -16.41 8.04
CA ARG A 99 -7.63 -15.38 8.08
C ARG A 99 -6.37 -15.87 8.81
N ASP A 100 -6.54 -16.64 9.87
CA ASP A 100 -5.42 -17.17 10.66
C ASP A 100 -4.59 -18.17 9.85
N GLU A 101 -5.23 -19.08 9.10
CA GLU A 101 -4.55 -20.04 8.22
C GLU A 101 -3.79 -19.33 7.09
N ALA A 102 -4.40 -18.32 6.49
CA ALA A 102 -3.76 -17.53 5.44
C ALA A 102 -2.55 -16.72 6.00
N ASP A 103 -2.69 -16.11 7.18
CA ASP A 103 -1.62 -15.35 7.82
C ASP A 103 -0.46 -16.27 8.24
N GLU A 104 -0.75 -17.49 8.73
CA GLU A 104 0.27 -18.49 9.07
C GLU A 104 1.02 -18.99 7.82
N PHE A 105 0.30 -19.26 6.72
CA PHE A 105 0.93 -19.62 5.45
C PHE A 105 1.86 -18.51 4.94
N ILE A 106 1.40 -17.25 4.97
CA ILE A 106 2.20 -16.10 4.54
C ILE A 106 3.41 -15.89 5.46
N PHE A 107 3.26 -16.12 6.76
CA PHE A 107 4.37 -16.06 7.70
C PHE A 107 5.45 -17.09 7.36
N GLN A 108 5.06 -18.35 7.11
CA GLN A 108 5.97 -19.41 6.67
C GLN A 108 6.61 -19.11 5.30
N LEU A 109 5.89 -18.42 4.42
CA LEU A 109 6.40 -17.99 3.12
C LEU A 109 7.48 -16.90 3.26
N CYS A 110 7.36 -16.03 4.26
CA CYS A 110 8.35 -14.99 4.52
C CYS A 110 9.62 -15.52 5.21
N ASP A 111 9.56 -16.67 5.87
CA ASP A 111 10.73 -17.44 6.34
C ASP A 111 11.42 -18.09 5.13
N VAL A 112 12.18 -17.29 4.38
CA VAL A 112 12.80 -17.72 3.12
C VAL A 112 13.96 -18.69 3.35
N MET A 113 14.62 -18.64 4.51
CA MET A 113 15.65 -19.60 4.90
C MET A 113 15.07 -20.95 5.31
N GLY A 114 13.81 -20.98 5.77
CA GLY A 114 13.10 -22.20 6.12
C GLY A 114 13.54 -22.83 7.44
N ASP A 115 14.13 -22.08 8.32
CA ASP A 115 14.61 -22.52 9.64
C ASP A 115 13.57 -22.39 10.76
N GLY A 116 12.38 -21.85 10.43
CA GLY A 116 11.26 -21.67 11.34
C GLY A 116 11.30 -20.37 12.15
N ALA A 117 12.26 -19.49 11.87
CA ALA A 117 12.42 -18.20 12.54
C ALA A 117 12.38 -17.06 11.51
N LEU A 118 11.38 -16.21 11.56
CA LEU A 118 11.30 -15.04 10.67
C LEU A 118 12.22 -13.93 11.21
N THR A 119 13.37 -13.77 10.58
CA THR A 119 14.39 -12.79 10.95
C THR A 119 14.32 -11.51 10.10
N ARG A 120 15.12 -10.48 10.48
CA ARG A 120 15.28 -9.26 9.66
C ARG A 120 15.86 -9.60 8.27
N SER A 121 16.81 -10.53 8.22
CA SER A 121 17.45 -10.99 6.98
C SER A 121 16.46 -11.64 6.02
N ASP A 122 15.49 -12.41 6.54
CA ASP A 122 14.40 -12.96 5.73
C ASP A 122 13.56 -11.85 5.12
N LEU A 123 13.15 -10.87 5.94
CA LEU A 123 12.35 -9.74 5.44
C LEU A 123 13.11 -8.88 4.42
N GLU A 124 14.43 -8.71 4.57
CA GLU A 124 15.28 -8.06 3.56
C GLU A 124 15.21 -8.81 2.22
N SER A 125 15.30 -10.15 2.26
CA SER A 125 15.19 -11.00 1.08
C SER A 125 13.78 -10.97 0.46
N VAL A 126 12.74 -10.91 1.30
CA VAL A 126 11.35 -10.74 0.83
C VAL A 126 11.16 -9.39 0.13
N LEU A 127 11.64 -8.29 0.72
CA LEU A 127 11.54 -6.96 0.11
C LEU A 127 12.34 -6.85 -1.18
N ALA A 128 13.54 -7.46 -1.24
CA ALA A 128 14.31 -7.57 -2.48
C ALA A 128 13.51 -8.31 -3.57
N SER A 129 12.90 -9.44 -3.23
CA SER A 129 12.05 -10.21 -4.17
C SER A 129 10.82 -9.42 -4.64
N ILE A 130 10.21 -8.62 -3.77
CA ILE A 130 9.11 -7.70 -4.13
C ILE A 130 9.62 -6.65 -5.12
N HIS A 131 10.79 -6.07 -4.84
CA HIS A 131 11.39 -5.08 -5.73
C HIS A 131 11.66 -5.66 -7.12
N GLU A 132 12.33 -6.81 -7.19
CA GLU A 132 12.59 -7.52 -8.45
C GLU A 132 11.29 -7.89 -9.21
N THR A 133 10.22 -8.22 -8.48
CA THR A 133 8.95 -8.66 -9.08
C THR A 133 8.15 -7.48 -9.64
N ILE A 134 8.07 -6.37 -8.90
CA ILE A 134 7.17 -5.26 -9.19
C ILE A 134 7.87 -4.11 -9.94
N PHE A 135 9.12 -3.77 -9.54
CA PHE A 135 9.74 -2.50 -9.95
C PHE A 135 10.84 -2.64 -11.01
N GLU A 136 11.53 -3.80 -11.13
CA GLU A 136 12.65 -3.96 -12.07
C GLU A 136 12.30 -3.91 -13.55
N ASN A 137 11.04 -4.05 -13.93
CA ASN A 137 10.64 -3.86 -15.33
C ASN A 137 10.75 -2.40 -15.82
N ASN A 138 11.10 -1.46 -14.92
CA ASN A 138 11.30 -0.02 -15.21
C ASN A 138 12.70 0.43 -14.77
N LYS A 139 13.66 0.38 -15.68
CA LYS A 139 15.10 0.69 -15.49
C LYS A 139 15.46 2.14 -15.08
N GLU A 140 14.52 2.95 -14.62
CA GLU A 140 14.76 4.37 -14.35
C GLU A 140 14.93 4.74 -12.86
N ALA A 141 14.86 3.80 -11.92
CA ALA A 141 15.06 4.11 -10.51
C ALA A 141 16.55 3.97 -10.12
N GLY A 142 17.17 5.05 -9.65
CA GLY A 142 18.54 5.03 -9.14
C GLY A 142 18.69 4.13 -7.90
N GLU A 143 19.76 3.34 -7.82
CA GLU A 143 20.04 2.37 -6.74
C GLU A 143 19.95 2.94 -5.31
N GLY A 144 20.15 4.24 -5.12
CA GLY A 144 20.12 4.88 -3.80
C GLY A 144 18.74 5.06 -3.19
N SER A 145 17.69 5.21 -4.01
CA SER A 145 16.31 5.38 -3.56
C SER A 145 15.76 4.08 -2.96
N ASN A 146 16.04 2.95 -3.59
CA ASN A 146 15.55 1.63 -3.21
C ASN A 146 15.99 1.21 -1.80
N LYS A 147 17.27 1.47 -1.46
CA LYS A 147 17.82 1.09 -0.16
C LYS A 147 17.13 1.82 1.01
N ARG A 148 16.91 3.15 0.84
CA ARG A 148 16.26 3.97 1.87
C ARG A 148 14.80 3.57 2.10
N THR A 149 14.06 3.26 1.03
CA THR A 149 12.67 2.84 1.12
C THR A 149 12.54 1.46 1.75
N SER A 150 13.38 0.49 1.32
CA SER A 150 13.41 -0.85 1.91
C SER A 150 13.75 -0.80 3.41
N GLU A 151 14.70 0.05 3.81
CA GLU A 151 15.03 0.25 5.21
C GLU A 151 13.84 0.83 6.00
N ALA A 152 13.12 1.80 5.44
CA ALA A 152 11.92 2.35 6.09
C ALA A 152 10.81 1.30 6.26
N PHE A 153 10.66 0.38 5.32
CA PHE A 153 9.72 -0.75 5.44
C PHE A 153 10.14 -1.73 6.52
N LEU A 154 11.44 -2.03 6.64
CA LEU A 154 11.99 -2.89 7.69
C LEU A 154 11.92 -2.25 9.08
N ASN A 155 12.09 -0.93 9.17
CA ASN A 155 12.05 -0.23 10.43
C ASN A 155 10.67 -0.20 11.09
N SER A 156 9.61 -0.45 10.33
CA SER A 156 8.25 -0.64 10.88
C SER A 156 8.01 -2.05 11.45
N ALA A 157 8.94 -2.99 11.21
CA ALA A 157 8.87 -4.36 11.70
C ALA A 157 9.43 -4.48 13.13
N VAL A 158 8.76 -5.27 13.97
CA VAL A 158 9.18 -5.52 15.36
C VAL A 158 9.70 -6.95 15.48
N PHE A 159 10.91 -7.10 15.99
CA PHE A 159 11.57 -8.38 16.27
C PHE A 159 11.72 -8.56 17.78
N SER A 160 10.78 -9.27 18.38
CA SER A 160 10.64 -9.36 19.85
C SER A 160 11.07 -10.70 20.43
N THR A 161 11.19 -11.75 19.60
CA THR A 161 11.45 -13.11 20.07
C THR A 161 12.91 -13.52 19.83
N ASN A 162 13.44 -14.35 20.76
CA ASN A 162 14.71 -15.05 20.58
C ASN A 162 14.38 -16.50 20.22
N ALA A 163 14.63 -16.91 18.97
CA ALA A 163 14.49 -18.30 18.56
C ALA A 163 15.69 -19.13 19.02
N GLU A 164 15.47 -20.35 19.49
CA GLU A 164 16.56 -21.27 19.87
C GLU A 164 17.46 -21.56 18.66
N GLY A 165 18.76 -21.37 18.84
CA GLY A 165 19.76 -21.63 17.79
C GLY A 165 19.96 -20.51 16.76
N VAL A 166 19.21 -19.40 16.85
CA VAL A 166 19.35 -18.23 15.97
C VAL A 166 19.97 -17.10 16.78
N SER A 167 21.06 -16.53 16.27
CA SER A 167 21.76 -15.40 16.91
C SER A 167 21.03 -14.06 16.80
N GLU A 168 20.12 -13.96 15.85
CA GLU A 168 19.33 -12.76 15.54
C GLU A 168 17.93 -12.86 16.17
N LYS A 169 17.37 -11.73 16.56
CA LYS A 169 15.98 -11.66 17.03
C LYS A 169 15.03 -11.98 15.89
N SER A 170 14.00 -12.75 16.18
CA SER A 170 12.95 -13.13 15.24
C SER A 170 11.64 -12.42 15.53
N MET A 171 10.80 -12.37 14.49
CA MET A 171 9.45 -11.82 14.55
C MET A 171 8.47 -12.94 14.93
N SER A 172 7.58 -12.66 15.88
CA SER A 172 6.47 -13.57 16.18
C SER A 172 5.36 -13.45 15.13
N LEU A 173 4.48 -14.44 15.05
CA LEU A 173 3.28 -14.36 14.17
C LEU A 173 2.40 -13.16 14.55
N SER A 174 2.31 -12.78 15.81
CA SER A 174 1.59 -11.60 16.27
C SER A 174 2.23 -10.31 15.77
N ASP A 175 3.56 -10.19 15.87
CA ASP A 175 4.30 -9.04 15.34
C ASP A 175 4.16 -8.92 13.83
N PHE A 176 4.20 -10.06 13.13
CA PHE A 176 3.97 -10.14 11.69
C PHE A 176 2.59 -9.63 11.29
N ARG A 177 1.53 -10.05 12.00
CA ARG A 177 0.16 -9.57 11.77
C ARG A 177 0.05 -8.06 11.99
N ASN A 178 0.69 -7.55 13.03
CA ASN A 178 0.75 -6.10 13.31
C ASN A 178 1.47 -5.37 12.19
N TRP A 179 2.62 -5.88 11.73
CA TRP A 179 3.36 -5.31 10.62
C TRP A 179 2.54 -5.31 9.32
N CYS A 180 1.87 -6.41 9.00
CA CYS A 180 0.95 -6.49 7.85
C CYS A 180 -0.21 -5.49 7.94
N THR A 181 -0.64 -5.10 9.13
CA THR A 181 -1.70 -4.10 9.32
C THR A 181 -1.24 -2.70 8.95
N VAL A 182 0.00 -2.34 9.28
CA VAL A 182 0.58 -1.03 8.92
C VAL A 182 1.22 -1.02 7.54
N MET A 183 1.45 -2.21 6.94
CA MET A 183 2.01 -2.41 5.59
C MET A 183 0.99 -3.09 4.64
N PRO A 184 -0.15 -2.46 4.35
CA PRO A 184 -1.24 -3.12 3.61
C PRO A 184 -0.88 -3.47 2.17
N SER A 185 0.01 -2.74 1.50
CA SER A 185 0.50 -3.08 0.16
C SER A 185 1.24 -4.42 0.15
N LEU A 186 2.12 -4.61 1.12
CA LEU A 186 2.86 -5.85 1.32
C LEU A 186 1.91 -7.01 1.62
N ARG A 187 0.95 -6.81 2.54
CA ARG A 187 -0.05 -7.85 2.86
C ARG A 187 -0.90 -8.23 1.65
N LYS A 188 -1.29 -7.25 0.82
CA LYS A 188 -2.04 -7.49 -0.43
C LYS A 188 -1.19 -8.26 -1.43
N PHE A 189 0.07 -7.88 -1.62
CA PHE A 189 1.00 -8.58 -2.51
C PHE A 189 1.20 -10.03 -2.08
N LEU A 190 1.61 -10.25 -0.83
CA LEU A 190 1.81 -11.58 -0.26
C LEU A 190 0.53 -12.41 -0.27
N GLY A 191 -0.65 -11.79 -0.19
CA GLY A 191 -1.95 -12.43 -0.22
C GLY A 191 -2.50 -12.76 -1.61
N SER A 192 -1.76 -12.49 -2.70
CA SER A 192 -2.25 -12.70 -4.08
C SER A 192 -1.30 -13.50 -4.98
N LEU A 193 -0.21 -14.06 -4.43
CA LEU A 193 0.85 -14.71 -5.20
C LEU A 193 0.39 -15.93 -6.00
N LEU A 194 -0.53 -16.73 -5.47
CA LEU A 194 -1.09 -17.92 -6.13
C LEU A 194 -2.32 -17.62 -7.00
N MET A 195 -2.75 -16.36 -7.08
CA MET A 195 -3.80 -15.96 -8.02
C MET A 195 -3.26 -15.94 -9.46
N PRO A 196 -4.10 -16.23 -10.47
CA PRO A 196 -3.69 -16.12 -11.86
C PRO A 196 -3.21 -14.70 -12.20
N PRO A 197 -2.16 -14.53 -13.04
CA PRO A 197 -1.62 -13.22 -13.40
C PRO A 197 -2.63 -12.27 -14.07
N ASP A 198 -3.54 -12.83 -14.84
CA ASP A 198 -4.61 -12.14 -15.57
C ASP A 198 -5.80 -11.69 -14.70
N SER A 199 -5.81 -12.05 -13.42
CA SER A 199 -6.92 -11.77 -12.50
C SER A 199 -6.85 -10.40 -11.79
N GLY A 200 -5.91 -9.53 -12.15
CA GLY A 200 -5.74 -8.23 -11.49
C GLY A 200 -5.28 -8.36 -10.03
N ARG A 201 -4.17 -9.07 -9.80
CA ARG A 201 -3.64 -9.37 -8.45
C ARG A 201 -3.42 -8.13 -7.61
N ALA A 202 -4.02 -8.13 -6.41
CA ALA A 202 -3.83 -7.06 -5.45
C ALA A 202 -2.36 -6.94 -5.01
N GLY A 203 -1.86 -5.70 -4.89
CA GLY A 203 -0.49 -5.43 -4.48
C GLY A 203 0.56 -5.55 -5.59
N PHE A 204 0.21 -6.01 -6.81
CA PHE A 204 1.12 -5.99 -7.96
C PHE A 204 1.06 -4.68 -8.75
N GLN A 205 0.06 -3.86 -8.51
CA GLN A 205 -0.13 -2.60 -9.22
C GLN A 205 0.61 -1.47 -8.50
N VAL A 206 1.33 -0.68 -9.28
CA VAL A 206 2.02 0.53 -8.82
C VAL A 206 1.31 1.73 -9.43
N PRO A 207 0.97 2.76 -8.64
CA PRO A 207 0.43 4.00 -9.18
C PRO A 207 1.37 4.62 -10.21
N LEU A 208 0.81 5.11 -11.32
CA LEU A 208 1.57 5.83 -12.34
C LEU A 208 1.72 7.29 -11.93
N LEU A 209 2.96 7.76 -11.79
CA LEU A 209 3.26 9.12 -11.36
C LEU A 209 3.44 10.04 -12.55
N HIS A 210 2.64 11.12 -12.60
CA HIS A 210 2.74 12.18 -13.60
C HIS A 210 3.19 13.49 -12.94
N TYR A 211 4.30 14.02 -13.39
CA TYR A 211 4.85 15.31 -12.97
C TYR A 211 5.48 16.02 -14.17
N PRO A 212 5.63 17.36 -14.12
CA PRO A 212 6.22 18.13 -15.21
C PRO A 212 7.64 17.67 -15.55
N GLU A 213 7.97 17.58 -16.83
CA GLU A 213 9.29 17.11 -17.33
C GLU A 213 10.47 17.95 -16.86
N ASN A 214 10.23 19.21 -16.50
CA ASN A 214 11.25 20.12 -15.99
C ASN A 214 11.62 19.90 -14.51
N ILE A 215 10.98 18.93 -13.84
CA ILE A 215 11.27 18.58 -12.46
C ILE A 215 12.15 17.33 -12.45
N SER A 216 13.31 17.42 -11.79
CA SER A 216 14.11 16.23 -11.51
C SER A 216 13.38 15.33 -10.50
N SER A 217 13.31 14.03 -10.77
CA SER A 217 12.76 13.04 -9.84
C SER A 217 13.44 13.05 -8.47
N GLU A 218 14.68 13.51 -8.37
CA GLU A 218 15.44 13.65 -7.13
C GLU A 218 14.89 14.72 -6.18
N LEU A 219 14.15 15.70 -6.72
CA LEU A 219 13.47 16.73 -5.92
C LEU A 219 12.16 16.24 -5.30
N LEU A 220 11.61 15.15 -5.81
CA LEU A 220 10.35 14.62 -5.36
C LEU A 220 10.53 13.76 -4.10
N LEU A 221 9.62 13.93 -3.15
CA LEU A 221 9.51 13.09 -1.97
C LEU A 221 8.89 11.73 -2.31
N LEU A 222 7.91 11.76 -3.23
CA LEU A 222 7.21 10.55 -3.66
C LEU A 222 7.98 9.84 -4.76
N ASN A 223 8.31 8.58 -4.51
CA ASN A 223 8.83 7.62 -5.49
C ASN A 223 7.82 6.48 -5.73
N LYS A 224 8.12 5.55 -6.65
CA LYS A 224 7.24 4.44 -7.01
C LYS A 224 6.95 3.50 -5.84
N GLU A 225 7.94 3.22 -4.99
CA GLU A 225 7.82 2.36 -3.82
C GLU A 225 6.93 2.98 -2.74
N TYR A 226 7.10 4.27 -2.46
CA TYR A 226 6.22 5.00 -1.54
C TYR A 226 4.80 5.14 -2.09
N ALA A 227 4.64 5.38 -3.40
CA ALA A 227 3.34 5.39 -4.04
C ALA A 227 2.63 4.02 -3.94
N TRP A 228 3.37 2.93 -4.16
CA TRP A 228 2.88 1.57 -3.94
C TRP A 228 2.46 1.33 -2.49
N HIS A 229 3.26 1.77 -1.52
CA HIS A 229 2.93 1.64 -0.10
C HIS A 229 1.65 2.40 0.25
N ILE A 230 1.54 3.68 -0.13
CA ILE A 230 0.34 4.50 0.11
C ILE A 230 -0.86 3.91 -0.64
N GLY A 231 -0.67 3.46 -1.89
CA GLY A 231 -1.69 2.79 -2.72
C GLY A 231 -2.28 1.54 -2.07
N GLY A 232 -1.50 0.83 -1.27
CA GLY A 232 -1.98 -0.27 -0.43
C GLY A 232 -3.03 0.14 0.60
N GLY A 233 -3.05 1.41 1.01
CA GLY A 233 -4.06 1.97 1.91
C GLY A 233 -5.45 2.10 1.30
N PHE A 234 -5.59 2.17 -0.02
CA PHE A 234 -6.89 2.30 -0.70
C PHE A 234 -7.68 0.99 -0.68
N SER A 235 -9.01 1.12 -0.69
CA SER A 235 -9.93 -0.03 -0.75
C SER A 235 -10.09 -0.61 -2.16
N GLN A 236 -9.85 0.18 -3.20
CA GLN A 236 -10.00 -0.19 -4.60
C GLN A 236 -8.70 -0.74 -5.19
N HIS A 237 -8.82 -1.70 -6.11
CA HIS A 237 -7.69 -2.38 -6.76
C HIS A 237 -7.31 -1.77 -8.12
N ASP A 238 -7.95 -0.65 -8.50
CA ASP A 238 -7.74 -0.05 -9.82
C ASP A 238 -6.38 0.63 -9.93
N VAL A 239 -5.75 0.50 -11.09
CA VAL A 239 -4.54 1.23 -11.43
C VAL A 239 -4.86 2.72 -11.40
N GLN A 240 -4.19 3.44 -10.52
CA GLN A 240 -4.40 4.86 -10.29
C GLN A 240 -3.31 5.66 -10.97
N GLU A 241 -3.70 6.77 -11.56
CA GLU A 241 -2.78 7.76 -12.07
C GLU A 241 -2.71 8.91 -11.06
N TRP A 242 -1.50 9.22 -10.59
CA TRP A 242 -1.28 10.29 -9.63
C TRP A 242 -0.58 11.43 -10.32
N ARG A 243 -1.12 12.63 -10.18
CA ARG A 243 -0.57 13.86 -10.76
C ARG A 243 -0.06 14.78 -9.67
N LEU A 244 1.16 15.28 -9.83
CA LEU A 244 1.69 16.33 -8.96
C LEU A 244 0.89 17.63 -9.17
N LEU A 245 0.14 18.03 -8.15
CA LEU A 245 -0.66 19.27 -8.15
C LEU A 245 0.11 20.43 -7.54
N TYR A 246 0.84 20.16 -6.46
CA TYR A 246 1.56 21.20 -5.71
C TYR A 246 2.89 20.66 -5.20
N HIS A 247 3.91 21.52 -5.26
CA HIS A 247 5.23 21.30 -4.65
C HIS A 247 5.74 22.64 -4.13
N SER A 248 6.07 22.73 -2.84
CA SER A 248 6.39 23.99 -2.17
C SER A 248 7.59 24.73 -2.76
N SER A 249 8.62 24.00 -3.26
CA SER A 249 9.78 24.60 -3.89
C SER A 249 9.50 25.18 -5.28
N LEU A 250 8.41 24.76 -5.94
CA LEU A 250 8.04 25.22 -7.29
C LEU A 250 6.98 26.31 -7.25
N HIS A 251 5.98 26.12 -6.40
CA HIS A 251 4.81 26.98 -6.34
C HIS A 251 4.87 27.99 -5.19
N GLY A 252 5.92 27.90 -4.33
CA GLY A 252 6.05 28.70 -3.12
C GLY A 252 5.23 28.16 -1.95
N GLN A 253 5.57 28.55 -0.73
CA GLN A 253 4.87 28.17 0.51
C GLN A 253 3.74 29.17 0.78
N SER A 254 2.58 28.91 0.21
CA SER A 254 1.40 29.76 0.36
C SER A 254 0.14 28.90 0.35
N PHE A 255 -0.72 29.12 1.34
CA PHE A 255 -1.99 28.39 1.45
C PHE A 255 -2.93 28.70 0.27
N SER A 256 -2.99 29.95 -0.18
CA SER A 256 -3.79 30.33 -1.35
C SER A 256 -3.27 29.66 -2.63
N THR A 257 -1.95 29.60 -2.81
CA THR A 257 -1.33 28.90 -3.94
C THR A 257 -1.60 27.40 -3.87
N PHE A 258 -1.48 26.80 -2.68
CA PHE A 258 -1.83 25.40 -2.46
C PHE A 258 -3.27 25.11 -2.88
N LEU A 259 -4.24 25.85 -2.31
CA LEU A 259 -5.66 25.68 -2.65
C LEU A 259 -5.92 25.89 -4.13
N GLY A 260 -5.31 26.90 -4.75
CA GLY A 260 -5.43 27.16 -6.19
C GLY A 260 -4.98 26.00 -7.08
N ASN A 261 -4.00 25.25 -6.65
CA ASN A 261 -3.50 24.09 -7.39
C ASN A 261 -4.31 22.81 -7.13
N VAL A 262 -4.81 22.59 -5.89
CA VAL A 262 -5.44 21.33 -5.51
C VAL A 262 -6.94 21.28 -5.75
N THR A 263 -7.61 22.44 -5.98
CA THR A 263 -9.07 22.49 -6.19
C THR A 263 -9.52 22.31 -7.64
N ASN A 264 -8.58 22.29 -8.60
CA ASN A 264 -8.87 22.33 -10.02
C ASN A 264 -9.05 20.97 -10.70
N GLY A 265 -9.49 19.92 -10.01
CA GLY A 265 -9.82 18.72 -10.73
C GLY A 265 -9.91 17.41 -9.97
N ASP A 266 -9.05 17.16 -9.03
CA ASP A 266 -9.01 15.86 -8.35
C ASP A 266 -9.64 15.98 -6.95
N ALA A 267 -10.73 15.21 -6.73
CA ALA A 267 -11.43 15.21 -5.44
C ALA A 267 -10.61 14.56 -4.32
N GLN A 268 -9.70 13.64 -4.69
CA GLN A 268 -8.89 12.86 -3.76
C GLN A 268 -7.42 13.23 -3.90
N THR A 269 -6.74 13.47 -2.79
CA THR A 269 -5.33 13.90 -2.81
C THR A 269 -4.48 13.18 -1.76
N VAL A 270 -3.19 13.08 -2.05
CA VAL A 270 -2.15 12.65 -1.11
C VAL A 270 -1.28 13.86 -0.78
N LEU A 271 -1.30 14.28 0.46
CA LEU A 271 -0.44 15.33 1.01
C LEU A 271 0.80 14.67 1.63
N ILE A 272 2.00 15.11 1.25
CA ILE A 272 3.28 14.61 1.78
C ILE A 272 4.07 15.79 2.32
N ILE A 273 4.63 15.63 3.51
CA ILE A 273 5.42 16.63 4.19
C ILE A 273 6.77 16.01 4.57
N LYS A 274 7.85 16.68 4.23
CA LYS A 274 9.17 16.45 4.81
C LYS A 274 9.43 17.56 5.80
N ASP A 275 9.73 17.23 7.04
CA ASP A 275 10.09 18.21 8.07
C ASP A 275 11.60 18.47 8.14
N ALA A 276 11.97 19.50 8.89
CA ALA A 276 13.35 19.92 9.05
C ALA A 276 14.25 18.88 9.77
N GLU A 277 13.66 17.87 10.42
CA GLU A 277 14.36 16.74 11.03
C GLU A 277 14.53 15.57 10.05
N GLY A 278 14.00 15.70 8.83
CA GLY A 278 14.12 14.74 7.75
C GLY A 278 13.07 13.63 7.76
N SER A 279 12.09 13.66 8.68
CA SER A 279 10.97 12.74 8.66
C SER A 279 10.02 13.04 7.49
N ILE A 280 9.49 12.00 6.85
CA ILE A 280 8.55 12.10 5.73
C ILE A 280 7.26 11.40 6.12
N TYR A 281 6.16 12.12 6.06
CA TYR A 281 4.84 11.63 6.44
C TYR A 281 3.75 12.44 5.74
N GLY A 282 2.50 12.02 5.92
CA GLY A 282 1.39 12.74 5.31
C GLY A 282 0.03 12.15 5.58
N ALA A 283 -0.89 12.51 4.70
CA ALA A 283 -2.27 12.05 4.77
C ALA A 283 -2.87 11.86 3.38
N TYR A 284 -3.76 10.90 3.27
CA TYR A 284 -4.70 10.80 2.17
C TYR A 284 -5.99 11.51 2.52
N ALA A 285 -6.33 12.53 1.75
CA ALA A 285 -7.59 13.26 1.82
C ALA A 285 -8.58 12.66 0.83
N SER A 286 -9.62 12.03 1.33
CA SER A 286 -10.63 11.33 0.51
C SER A 286 -11.70 12.25 -0.07
N GLN A 287 -11.78 13.49 0.42
CA GLN A 287 -12.73 14.51 0.00
C GLN A 287 -12.02 15.75 -0.53
N PRO A 288 -12.66 16.54 -1.40
CA PRO A 288 -12.12 17.80 -1.90
C PRO A 288 -11.70 18.76 -0.77
N TRP A 289 -10.71 19.58 -1.06
CA TRP A 289 -10.34 20.67 -0.17
C TRP A 289 -11.35 21.81 -0.29
N GLU A 290 -12.19 21.94 0.72
CA GLU A 290 -13.22 22.97 0.81
C GLU A 290 -13.11 23.69 2.14
N ARG A 291 -13.48 24.99 2.15
CA ARG A 291 -13.48 25.81 3.36
C ARG A 291 -14.57 25.34 4.34
N HIS A 292 -14.16 24.85 5.49
CA HIS A 292 -15.05 24.46 6.58
C HIS A 292 -14.63 25.11 7.90
N SER A 293 -15.62 25.34 8.78
CA SER A 293 -15.40 25.78 10.16
C SER A 293 -15.29 24.64 11.15
N ASP A 294 -15.43 23.41 10.69
CA ASP A 294 -15.40 22.18 11.47
C ASP A 294 -14.81 21.04 10.63
N PHE A 295 -14.57 19.89 11.25
CA PHE A 295 -14.09 18.70 10.57
C PHE A 295 -15.11 18.16 9.56
N TYR A 296 -14.59 17.56 8.50
CA TYR A 296 -15.35 16.88 7.46
C TYR A 296 -14.59 15.66 6.94
N GLY A 297 -15.02 15.05 5.84
CA GLY A 297 -14.35 13.89 5.25
C GLY A 297 -15.06 12.58 5.55
N ASP A 298 -14.48 11.47 5.12
CA ASP A 298 -15.01 10.14 5.32
C ASP A 298 -13.95 9.15 5.83
N MET A 299 -14.39 7.94 6.20
CA MET A 299 -13.55 6.89 6.80
C MET A 299 -12.50 6.29 5.84
N LYS A 300 -12.43 6.73 4.58
CA LYS A 300 -11.38 6.35 3.64
C LYS A 300 -10.10 7.14 3.87
N THR A 301 -10.20 8.34 4.49
CA THR A 301 -9.05 9.16 4.89
C THR A 301 -8.13 8.38 5.82
N PHE A 302 -6.81 8.48 5.63
CA PHE A 302 -5.83 7.86 6.52
C PHE A 302 -4.56 8.71 6.62
N LEU A 303 -3.80 8.49 7.69
CA LEU A 303 -2.47 9.06 7.87
C LEU A 303 -1.41 8.03 7.51
N PHE A 304 -0.20 8.52 7.19
CA PHE A 304 0.93 7.62 6.92
C PHE A 304 2.26 8.26 7.31
N LYS A 305 3.23 7.40 7.59
CA LYS A 305 4.66 7.71 7.61
C LYS A 305 5.33 7.02 6.43
N LEU A 306 6.40 7.62 5.91
CA LEU A 306 7.23 7.05 4.86
C LEU A 306 8.69 6.88 5.33
N TYR A 307 9.20 7.77 6.16
CA TYR A 307 10.55 7.75 6.69
C TYR A 307 10.61 8.39 8.09
N PRO A 308 11.39 7.85 9.05
CA PRO A 308 12.33 6.73 8.94
C PRO A 308 11.68 5.33 8.98
N GLU A 309 10.40 5.23 9.28
CA GLU A 309 9.61 4.00 9.32
C GLU A 309 8.33 4.17 8.51
N ALA A 310 8.01 3.22 7.63
CA ALA A 310 6.82 3.30 6.80
C ALA A 310 5.62 2.64 7.46
N SER A 311 4.49 3.36 7.54
CA SER A 311 3.27 2.84 8.18
C SER A 311 2.03 3.56 7.69
N ILE A 312 0.90 2.86 7.63
CA ILE A 312 -0.44 3.40 7.35
C ILE A 312 -1.27 3.37 8.63
N PHE A 313 -1.89 4.50 8.97
CA PHE A 313 -2.73 4.65 10.16
C PHE A 313 -4.17 4.96 9.77
N ARG A 314 -5.07 4.03 10.05
CA ARG A 314 -6.48 4.13 9.66
C ARG A 314 -7.33 4.80 10.73
N PRO A 315 -8.50 5.35 10.34
CA PRO A 315 -9.48 5.83 11.31
C PRO A 315 -9.93 4.72 12.25
N THR A 316 -10.07 5.04 13.53
CA THR A 316 -10.54 4.13 14.57
C THR A 316 -12.07 3.98 14.59
N GLY A 317 -12.79 4.96 14.02
CA GLY A 317 -14.24 5.06 14.16
C GLY A 317 -14.72 5.76 15.44
N ALA A 318 -13.83 6.16 16.33
CA ALA A 318 -14.19 6.82 17.59
C ALA A 318 -14.86 8.20 17.40
N ASN A 319 -14.55 8.87 16.30
CA ASN A 319 -15.16 10.16 15.92
C ASN A 319 -15.05 10.37 14.40
N LYS A 320 -15.59 11.50 13.90
CA LYS A 320 -15.57 11.90 12.49
C LYS A 320 -14.64 13.09 12.20
N ASN A 321 -13.68 13.35 13.04
CA ASN A 321 -12.73 14.46 12.90
C ASN A 321 -11.64 14.11 11.88
N LEU A 322 -12.00 13.87 10.61
CA LEU A 322 -11.14 13.24 9.63
C LEU A 322 -10.28 14.23 8.86
N GLN A 323 -10.88 15.28 8.27
CA GLN A 323 -10.22 16.28 7.45
C GLN A 323 -10.59 17.69 7.92
N TRP A 324 -9.65 18.62 7.84
CA TRP A 324 -9.83 20.02 8.25
C TRP A 324 -9.26 20.94 7.18
N CYS A 325 -10.03 21.97 6.80
CA CYS A 325 -9.55 23.02 5.90
C CYS A 325 -10.22 24.34 6.30
N ALA A 326 -9.49 25.18 7.02
CA ALA A 326 -9.99 26.47 7.48
C ALA A 326 -9.09 27.61 6.97
N THR A 327 -9.71 28.64 6.42
CA THR A 327 -9.01 29.84 5.94
C THR A 327 -9.83 31.07 6.19
N ASN A 328 -9.17 32.17 6.58
CA ASN A 328 -9.78 33.47 6.86
C ASN A 328 -10.89 33.42 7.92
N PHE A 329 -10.74 32.56 8.94
CA PHE A 329 -11.55 32.66 10.16
C PHE A 329 -10.86 33.55 11.18
N THR A 330 -11.64 34.42 11.79
CA THR A 330 -11.16 35.35 12.83
C THR A 330 -11.27 34.77 14.24
N SER A 331 -12.04 33.69 14.39
CA SER A 331 -12.21 33.02 15.68
C SER A 331 -10.95 32.23 16.04
N GLU A 332 -10.41 32.46 17.23
CA GLU A 332 -9.28 31.69 17.78
C GLU A 332 -9.59 30.19 17.93
N ASN A 333 -10.85 29.81 18.05
CA ASN A 333 -11.29 28.43 18.14
C ASN A 333 -11.23 27.66 16.79
N ILE A 334 -11.03 28.37 15.67
CA ILE A 334 -10.97 27.84 14.33
C ILE A 334 -9.55 28.08 13.78
N PRO A 335 -8.58 27.19 14.04
CA PRO A 335 -7.22 27.39 13.57
C PRO A 335 -7.16 27.34 12.04
N ASN A 336 -6.64 28.38 11.43
CA ASN A 336 -6.48 28.49 9.99
C ASN A 336 -5.33 27.60 9.51
N GLY A 337 -5.64 26.72 8.55
CA GLY A 337 -4.72 25.72 8.00
C GLY A 337 -5.44 24.49 7.53
N ILE A 338 -4.66 23.45 7.23
CA ILE A 338 -5.15 22.11 6.87
C ILE A 338 -4.74 21.11 7.95
N GLY A 339 -5.60 20.09 8.16
CA GLY A 339 -5.31 19.13 9.20
C GLY A 339 -6.16 17.86 9.12
N PHE A 340 -5.81 16.91 9.97
CA PHE A 340 -6.41 15.59 10.05
C PHE A 340 -6.44 15.09 11.48
N GLY A 341 -7.58 14.57 11.89
CA GLY A 341 -7.75 13.92 13.18
C GLY A 341 -7.67 14.84 14.39
N GLY A 342 -8.04 14.32 15.56
CA GLY A 342 -7.92 15.03 16.82
C GLY A 342 -9.05 16.02 17.09
N LYS A 343 -8.68 17.20 17.51
CA LYS A 343 -9.58 18.33 17.80
C LYS A 343 -8.86 19.65 17.48
N PRO A 344 -9.55 20.80 17.38
CA PRO A 344 -8.91 22.09 17.17
C PRO A 344 -7.74 22.31 18.15
N HIS A 345 -6.62 22.80 17.65
CA HIS A 345 -5.33 23.01 18.33
C HIS A 345 -4.59 21.72 18.80
N HIS A 346 -5.18 20.53 18.58
CA HIS A 346 -4.57 19.26 18.96
C HIS A 346 -4.88 18.19 17.88
N PHE A 347 -4.35 18.42 16.69
CA PHE A 347 -4.59 17.55 15.54
C PHE A 347 -3.65 16.35 15.50
N GLY A 348 -4.08 15.27 14.85
CA GLY A 348 -3.21 14.16 14.46
C GLY A 348 -2.13 14.60 13.46
N LEU A 349 -2.50 15.49 12.53
CA LEU A 349 -1.59 16.23 11.65
C LEU A 349 -2.20 17.60 11.38
N PHE A 350 -1.42 18.66 11.51
CA PHE A 350 -1.85 20.03 11.18
C PHE A 350 -0.71 20.83 10.55
N LEU A 351 -1.03 21.56 9.52
CA LEU A 351 -0.17 22.51 8.86
C LEU A 351 -0.86 23.90 8.90
N SER A 352 -0.18 24.90 9.46
CA SER A 352 -0.70 26.26 9.58
C SER A 352 -0.94 26.90 8.21
N ALA A 353 -1.80 27.91 8.12
CA ALA A 353 -2.04 28.65 6.89
C ALA A 353 -0.79 29.37 6.34
N GLY A 354 0.24 29.58 7.15
CA GLY A 354 1.54 30.08 6.71
C GLY A 354 2.41 29.03 6.01
N PHE A 355 2.10 27.75 6.19
CA PHE A 355 2.92 26.61 5.76
C PHE A 355 4.35 26.63 6.33
N ASP A 356 4.57 27.41 7.38
CA ASP A 356 5.84 27.61 8.05
C ASP A 356 6.00 26.75 9.31
N GLN A 357 4.90 26.26 9.85
CA GLN A 357 4.86 25.44 11.06
C GLN A 357 3.69 24.46 11.04
N GLY A 358 3.86 23.36 11.74
CA GLY A 358 2.83 22.35 11.92
C GLY A 358 2.96 21.64 13.26
N HIS A 359 2.02 20.75 13.54
CA HIS A 359 2.09 19.87 14.68
C HIS A 359 1.44 18.52 14.38
N SER A 360 1.89 17.50 15.11
CA SER A 360 1.31 16.17 15.08
C SER A 360 1.26 15.59 16.49
N PHE A 361 0.06 15.23 16.93
CA PHE A 361 -0.20 14.64 18.24
C PHE A 361 -0.88 13.28 18.08
N THR A 362 -0.76 12.45 19.10
CA THR A 362 -1.60 11.25 19.19
C THR A 362 -3.06 11.66 19.28
N SER A 363 -3.91 11.03 18.48
CA SER A 363 -5.34 11.33 18.45
C SER A 363 -6.18 10.07 18.57
N SER A 364 -7.41 10.19 19.07
CA SER A 364 -8.37 9.08 19.06
C SER A 364 -8.98 8.81 17.70
N THR A 365 -8.76 9.71 16.71
CA THR A 365 -9.32 9.59 15.35
C THR A 365 -8.62 8.54 14.52
N PHE A 366 -7.27 8.52 14.56
CA PHE A 366 -6.46 7.59 13.80
C PHE A 366 -5.65 6.68 14.73
N THR A 367 -5.33 5.48 14.26
CA THR A 367 -4.38 4.60 14.94
C THR A 367 -2.96 5.18 14.84
N GLY A 368 -2.09 4.82 15.78
CA GLY A 368 -0.67 5.13 15.70
C GLY A 368 -0.20 6.34 16.51
N PRO A 369 1.12 6.53 16.53
CA PRO A 369 1.81 7.60 17.24
C PRO A 369 1.76 8.92 16.46
N PRO A 370 2.30 10.04 17.02
CA PRO A 370 2.56 11.25 16.25
C PRO A 370 3.40 10.95 15.00
N LEU A 371 3.16 11.69 13.91
CA LEU A 371 3.83 11.45 12.63
C LEU A 371 5.26 11.99 12.61
N SER A 372 5.49 13.14 13.21
CA SER A 372 6.82 13.72 13.38
C SER A 372 7.48 13.23 14.67
N ASN A 373 8.80 13.22 14.72
CA ASN A 373 9.57 12.91 15.92
C ASN A 373 9.35 13.93 17.04
N THR A 374 8.94 15.16 16.67
CA THR A 374 8.56 16.22 17.61
C THR A 374 7.09 16.55 17.43
N ASN A 375 6.42 16.91 18.54
CA ASN A 375 5.01 17.29 18.47
C ASN A 375 4.75 18.57 17.65
N ARG A 376 5.77 19.40 17.45
CA ARG A 376 5.72 20.57 16.57
C ARG A 376 6.87 20.49 15.59
N PHE A 377 6.60 20.75 14.33
CA PHE A 377 7.58 20.64 13.25
C PHE A 377 7.57 21.89 12.36
N ARG A 378 8.67 22.07 11.65
CA ARG A 378 8.78 23.02 10.55
C ARG A 378 8.84 22.23 9.24
N PRO A 379 7.89 22.45 8.32
CA PRO A 379 7.95 21.81 7.00
C PRO A 379 9.14 22.36 6.21
N GLU A 380 9.86 21.46 5.55
CA GLU A 380 10.92 21.79 4.60
C GLU A 380 10.41 21.69 3.17
N VAL A 381 9.72 20.59 2.86
CA VAL A 381 9.09 20.35 1.56
C VAL A 381 7.66 19.85 1.77
N ILE A 382 6.75 20.36 0.95
CA ILE A 382 5.35 19.94 0.92
C ILE A 382 4.99 19.57 -0.50
N GLU A 383 4.44 18.39 -0.70
CA GLU A 383 3.86 17.91 -1.97
C GLU A 383 2.39 17.58 -1.81
N CYS A 384 1.62 17.81 -2.88
CA CYS A 384 0.25 17.32 -2.97
C CYS A 384 0.04 16.67 -4.34
N TRP A 385 -0.43 15.44 -4.31
CA TRP A 385 -0.70 14.62 -5.49
C TRP A 385 -2.19 14.36 -5.62
N GLY A 386 -2.77 14.66 -6.78
CA GLY A 386 -4.14 14.32 -7.11
C GLY A 386 -4.25 12.88 -7.63
N ILE A 387 -5.29 12.17 -7.21
CA ILE A 387 -5.52 10.79 -7.59
C ILE A 387 -6.64 10.73 -8.63
N GLN A 388 -6.33 10.16 -9.80
CA GLN A 388 -7.31 9.90 -10.86
C GLN A 388 -7.61 8.39 -10.91
N VAL A 389 -8.88 8.05 -10.72
CA VAL A 389 -9.36 6.67 -10.88
C VAL A 389 -9.75 6.46 -12.34
N LYS A 390 -9.15 5.46 -13.01
CA LYS A 390 -9.55 5.08 -14.38
C LYS A 390 -11.04 4.70 -14.41
N GLY A 391 -11.83 5.42 -15.18
CA GLY A 391 -13.27 5.20 -15.31
C GLY A 391 -14.13 6.43 -15.01
N SER A 392 -13.57 7.49 -14.41
CA SER A 392 -14.30 8.74 -14.16
C SER A 392 -14.15 9.78 -15.29
N LEU A 393 -13.39 9.48 -16.35
CA LEU A 393 -13.08 10.42 -17.44
C LEU A 393 -14.18 10.54 -18.53
N ASP A 394 -15.12 9.57 -18.59
CA ASP A 394 -16.06 9.55 -19.72
C ASP A 394 -17.33 10.39 -19.57
N GLU A 395 -17.60 10.96 -18.38
CA GLU A 395 -18.80 11.80 -18.19
C GLU A 395 -18.54 13.31 -18.08
N LYS A 396 -17.27 13.78 -18.07
CA LYS A 396 -16.97 15.21 -17.89
C LYS A 396 -16.23 15.91 -19.03
N THR A 397 -15.90 15.21 -20.12
CA THR A 397 -15.01 15.75 -21.16
C THR A 397 -15.75 16.39 -22.37
N GLU A 398 -17.06 16.58 -22.32
CA GLU A 398 -17.80 17.39 -23.32
C GLU A 398 -18.28 18.75 -22.80
N LEU A 399 -17.65 19.32 -21.78
CA LEU A 399 -17.86 20.73 -21.46
C LEU A 399 -16.73 21.55 -22.09
N VAL A 400 -17.08 22.26 -23.14
CA VAL A 400 -16.26 23.19 -23.92
C VAL A 400 -15.32 23.98 -23.03
N LYS A 401 -14.04 23.63 -23.03
CA LYS A 401 -12.98 24.41 -22.37
C LYS A 401 -12.94 25.81 -22.99
N GLY A 402 -13.25 26.82 -22.19
CA GLY A 402 -12.92 28.20 -22.54
C GLY A 402 -14.03 29.22 -22.65
N THR A 403 -15.20 29.01 -22.04
CA THR A 403 -16.19 30.09 -21.93
C THR A 403 -15.88 31.00 -20.73
N VAL A 404 -16.08 32.32 -20.93
CA VAL A 404 -15.93 33.34 -19.88
C VAL A 404 -16.71 32.98 -18.60
N LEU A 405 -17.85 32.26 -18.73
CA LEU A 405 -18.68 31.80 -17.63
C LEU A 405 -18.03 30.70 -16.75
N GLU A 406 -17.15 29.87 -17.31
CA GLU A 406 -16.42 28.85 -16.53
C GLU A 406 -15.27 29.48 -15.72
N ARG A 407 -14.55 30.45 -16.29
CA ARG A 407 -13.57 31.25 -15.54
C ARG A 407 -14.22 31.94 -14.33
N PHE A 408 -15.39 32.51 -14.52
CA PHE A 408 -16.15 33.13 -13.41
C PHE A 408 -16.57 32.12 -12.34
N LYS A 409 -16.86 30.88 -12.73
CA LYS A 409 -17.26 29.82 -11.79
C LYS A 409 -16.06 29.28 -11.00
N GLU A 410 -14.91 29.13 -11.65
CA GLU A 410 -13.64 28.77 -11.01
C GLU A 410 -13.13 29.87 -10.08
N ASP A 411 -13.14 31.11 -10.54
CA ASP A 411 -12.79 32.30 -9.74
C ASP A 411 -13.73 32.46 -8.52
N ARG A 412 -15.04 32.18 -8.70
CA ARG A 412 -16.02 32.24 -7.62
C ARG A 412 -15.81 31.12 -6.58
N ASN A 413 -15.45 29.91 -7.02
CA ASN A 413 -15.12 28.81 -6.11
C ASN A 413 -13.83 29.10 -5.34
N MET A 414 -12.83 29.65 -6.02
CA MET A 414 -11.57 30.08 -5.43
C MET A 414 -11.81 31.22 -4.40
N LEU A 415 -12.60 32.22 -4.76
CA LEU A 415 -12.98 33.33 -3.86
C LEU A 415 -13.78 32.84 -2.64
N LYS A 416 -14.63 31.83 -2.79
CA LYS A 416 -15.32 31.17 -1.67
C LYS A 416 -14.34 30.44 -0.75
N LEU A 417 -13.38 29.69 -1.33
CA LEU A 417 -12.36 28.95 -0.59
C LEU A 417 -11.45 29.87 0.22
N ILE A 418 -11.02 30.99 -0.35
CA ILE A 418 -10.17 31.97 0.36
C ILE A 418 -10.99 32.97 1.22
N GLY A 419 -12.32 32.81 1.29
CA GLY A 419 -13.18 33.64 2.12
C GLY A 419 -13.39 35.06 1.63
N MET A 420 -13.08 35.37 0.36
CA MET A 420 -13.25 36.70 -0.24
C MET A 420 -14.61 36.88 -0.94
N ALA A 421 -15.42 35.84 -1.06
CA ALA A 421 -16.79 35.92 -1.57
C ALA A 421 -17.81 35.70 -0.45
N SER A 422 -18.74 36.64 -0.27
CA SER A 422 -19.87 36.44 0.61
C SER A 422 -20.76 35.31 0.10
N ALA A 423 -21.24 34.46 0.99
CA ALA A 423 -22.29 33.50 0.69
C ALA A 423 -23.60 34.29 0.46
N SER A 424 -23.88 34.66 -0.76
CA SER A 424 -25.20 35.11 -1.17
C SER A 424 -25.64 34.28 -2.37
N ASP A 425 -26.68 33.46 -2.10
CA ASP A 425 -27.55 32.65 -2.93
C ASP A 425 -26.93 31.36 -3.54
#